data_1d1273ba141f4e8a390d22316049ce73
#
_entry.id   1d1273ba141f4e8a390d22316049ce73
#
_cell.length_a   1.000
_cell.length_b   1.000
_cell.length_c   1.000
_cell.angle_alpha   90.00
_cell.angle_beta   90.00
_cell.angle_gamma   90.00
#
_symmetry.space_group_name_H-M   'P 1'
#
loop_
_entity.id
_entity.type
_entity.pdbx_description
1 polymer ?
#
loop_
_entity_poly.entity_id
_entity_poly.type
_entity_poly.pdbx_seq_one_letter_code
_entity_poly.pdbx_strand_id
1 'polypeptide(L)'
;MSKAFGIINFAGNNIQVNDMQAYRPIGAFSFLGRYRVIDFPISNMSNSGIDVMQVYVRRKPRSLVEHIGTGRHYNINSKRGKLITLFQESNIDNGIYNTDIAAYMENLDCFDEINSEYVVIAPSYMVYTADYSTFLNSHIESGADITLMYHSVDNAKDHFPNCQTLNINKQKGVLSMEPNLGNAKNRNIFMDTYVMKKDLFLDLVQKAHKLSSMYTLADIVNESCEELDVRAYPHRGYFATISDFNSYYEANLELIDLKKATDLFHDNWPIYTRTNDSCPTQYFEGSKVTSSVISNGCLIEGAVENCVIGRGCTIKEGAIVKNCVIGADVVIGKGVHAENLVIDKHARLIRG
;
A
#
# COMPACT_ATOMS: atom_id res chain seq x y z
N MET A 1 -14.27 -5.36 22.84
CA MET A 1 -13.71 -4.21 22.14
C MET A 1 -12.36 -4.63 21.60
N SER A 2 -12.00 -4.21 20.39
CA SER A 2 -10.64 -4.43 19.89
C SER A 2 -9.65 -3.71 20.79
N LYS A 3 -8.54 -4.35 21.17
CA LYS A 3 -7.48 -3.72 21.98
C LYS A 3 -6.77 -2.59 21.21
N ALA A 4 -6.84 -2.64 19.86
CA ALA A 4 -6.21 -1.66 19.00
C ALA A 4 -7.19 -1.06 17.99
N PHE A 5 -6.90 0.15 17.54
CA PHE A 5 -7.46 0.73 16.32
C PHE A 5 -6.38 0.85 15.25
N GLY A 6 -6.79 1.01 14.01
CA GLY A 6 -5.88 1.08 12.86
C GLY A 6 -5.74 2.50 12.31
N ILE A 7 -4.52 2.84 11.89
CA ILE A 7 -4.23 4.01 11.05
C ILE A 7 -3.63 3.51 9.74
N ILE A 8 -4.17 3.95 8.61
CA ILE A 8 -3.59 3.71 7.31
C ILE A 8 -3.06 5.05 6.79
N ASN A 9 -1.73 5.09 6.67
CA ASN A 9 -1.01 6.32 6.39
C ASN A 9 -0.60 6.43 4.92
N PHE A 10 -0.47 7.64 4.42
CA PHE A 10 0.04 7.92 3.07
C PHE A 10 1.56 7.86 3.01
N ALA A 11 2.11 7.74 1.81
CA ALA A 11 3.55 7.76 1.57
C ALA A 11 4.17 9.12 1.90
N GLY A 12 5.36 9.10 2.48
CA GLY A 12 6.15 10.31 2.74
C GLY A 12 6.55 11.06 1.46
N ASN A 13 7.08 12.27 1.63
CA ASN A 13 7.49 13.12 0.51
C ASN A 13 8.65 12.55 -0.33
N ASN A 14 9.41 11.64 0.24
CA ASN A 14 10.52 10.93 -0.40
C ASN A 14 10.07 9.82 -1.37
N ILE A 15 8.81 9.43 -1.32
CA ILE A 15 8.22 8.41 -2.19
C ILE A 15 7.34 9.09 -3.23
N GLN A 16 7.72 8.97 -4.50
CA GLN A 16 7.03 9.60 -5.62
C GLN A 16 6.98 8.67 -6.83
N VAL A 17 5.77 8.42 -7.30
CA VAL A 17 5.52 7.74 -8.57
C VAL A 17 5.06 8.79 -9.56
N ASN A 18 6.01 9.32 -10.33
CA ASN A 18 5.77 10.40 -11.29
C ASN A 18 4.62 10.04 -12.24
N ASP A 19 3.95 11.05 -12.77
CA ASP A 19 2.82 11.00 -13.68
C ASP A 19 1.55 10.37 -13.08
N MET A 20 1.63 9.17 -12.47
CA MET A 20 0.48 8.51 -11.88
C MET A 20 -0.08 9.24 -10.65
N GLN A 21 0.78 9.78 -9.79
CA GLN A 21 0.38 10.57 -8.61
C GLN A 21 -0.18 11.96 -8.96
N ALA A 22 0.00 12.44 -10.18
CA ALA A 22 -0.60 13.70 -10.63
C ALA A 22 -2.13 13.68 -10.53
N TYR A 23 -2.74 12.49 -10.57
CA TYR A 23 -4.19 12.33 -10.62
C TYR A 23 -4.78 11.64 -9.38
N ARG A 24 -4.00 10.90 -8.62
CA ARG A 24 -4.47 10.10 -7.47
C ARG A 24 -3.34 9.70 -6.51
N PRO A 25 -3.63 9.44 -5.22
CA PRO A 25 -2.63 8.91 -4.29
C PRO A 25 -2.25 7.46 -4.64
N ILE A 26 -1.07 7.01 -4.18
CA ILE A 26 -0.57 5.64 -4.46
C ILE A 26 -1.57 4.57 -4.00
N GLY A 27 -2.20 4.74 -2.84
CA GLY A 27 -3.21 3.81 -2.35
C GLY A 27 -4.38 3.57 -3.31
N ALA A 28 -4.64 4.51 -4.25
CA ALA A 28 -5.68 4.39 -5.28
C ALA A 28 -5.16 3.79 -6.59
N PHE A 29 -3.89 3.41 -6.70
CA PHE A 29 -3.37 2.75 -7.90
C PHE A 29 -4.01 1.37 -8.07
N SER A 30 -4.34 1.05 -9.32
CA SER A 30 -4.81 -0.28 -9.69
C SER A 30 -3.69 -1.30 -9.46
N PHE A 31 -4.01 -2.45 -8.91
CA PHE A 31 -3.06 -3.53 -8.66
C PHE A 31 -3.65 -4.87 -9.12
N LEU A 32 -2.87 -5.64 -9.87
CA LEU A 32 -3.32 -6.90 -10.50
C LEU A 32 -4.66 -6.79 -11.23
N GLY A 33 -4.92 -5.63 -11.84
CA GLY A 33 -6.13 -5.37 -12.62
C GLY A 33 -7.45 -5.31 -11.83
N ARG A 34 -7.48 -5.86 -10.62
CA ARG A 34 -8.69 -5.99 -9.78
C ARG A 34 -8.66 -5.13 -8.53
N TYR A 35 -7.53 -5.10 -7.81
CA TYR A 35 -7.36 -4.46 -6.52
C TYR A 35 -6.93 -2.99 -6.65
N ARG A 36 -6.96 -2.30 -5.52
CA ARG A 36 -6.20 -1.07 -5.27
C ARG A 36 -5.15 -1.36 -4.19
N VAL A 37 -4.06 -0.63 -4.19
CA VAL A 37 -3.00 -0.82 -3.18
C VAL A 37 -3.54 -0.68 -1.74
N ILE A 38 -4.50 0.22 -1.52
CA ILE A 38 -5.16 0.44 -0.22
C ILE A 38 -5.96 -0.77 0.28
N ASP A 39 -6.38 -1.67 -0.60
CA ASP A 39 -7.17 -2.84 -0.21
C ASP A 39 -6.39 -3.79 0.69
N PHE A 40 -5.07 -3.85 0.56
CA PHE A 40 -4.20 -4.72 1.36
C PHE A 40 -4.15 -4.31 2.83
N PRO A 41 -3.75 -3.08 3.20
CA PRO A 41 -3.74 -2.69 4.62
C PRO A 41 -5.13 -2.69 5.25
N ILE A 42 -6.19 -2.28 4.54
CA ILE A 42 -7.56 -2.34 5.09
C ILE A 42 -7.98 -3.79 5.33
N SER A 43 -7.70 -4.71 4.39
CA SER A 43 -8.02 -6.13 4.55
C SER A 43 -7.22 -6.78 5.68
N ASN A 44 -5.94 -6.45 5.82
CA ASN A 44 -5.13 -6.92 6.94
C ASN A 44 -5.71 -6.46 8.29
N MET A 45 -6.12 -5.19 8.40
CA MET A 45 -6.78 -4.66 9.61
C MET A 45 -8.08 -5.42 9.91
N SER A 46 -8.96 -5.54 8.92
CA SER A 46 -10.25 -6.22 9.06
C SER A 46 -10.09 -7.68 9.44
N ASN A 47 -9.21 -8.42 8.75
CA ASN A 47 -8.94 -9.83 9.06
C ASN A 47 -8.30 -10.03 10.44
N SER A 48 -7.60 -9.03 10.95
CA SER A 48 -7.00 -9.01 12.29
C SER A 48 -7.99 -8.58 13.39
N GLY A 49 -9.25 -8.33 13.07
CA GLY A 49 -10.27 -7.90 14.03
C GLY A 49 -10.11 -6.45 14.50
N ILE A 50 -9.41 -5.63 13.74
CA ILE A 50 -9.31 -4.18 13.95
C ILE A 50 -10.43 -3.51 13.16
N ASP A 51 -11.53 -3.19 13.84
CA ASP A 51 -12.75 -2.70 13.20
C ASP A 51 -12.83 -1.16 13.12
N VAL A 52 -12.07 -0.45 13.95
CA VAL A 52 -12.00 1.02 13.94
C VAL A 52 -10.74 1.42 13.19
N MET A 53 -10.89 2.12 12.07
CA MET A 53 -9.80 2.49 11.18
C MET A 53 -9.90 3.94 10.74
N GLN A 54 -8.76 4.61 10.70
CA GLN A 54 -8.58 5.94 10.12
C GLN A 54 -7.69 5.84 8.89
N VAL A 55 -8.16 6.31 7.75
CA VAL A 55 -7.38 6.37 6.50
C VAL A 55 -7.02 7.82 6.24
N TYR A 56 -5.73 8.13 6.29
CA TYR A 56 -5.22 9.47 6.04
C TYR A 56 -4.93 9.68 4.55
N VAL A 57 -5.42 10.78 4.00
CA VAL A 57 -5.27 11.13 2.59
C VAL A 57 -4.78 12.57 2.45
N ARG A 58 -3.70 12.76 1.71
CA ARG A 58 -3.04 14.05 1.58
C ARG A 58 -3.46 14.86 0.35
N ARG A 59 -3.42 14.23 -0.83
CA ARG A 59 -3.65 14.91 -2.12
C ARG A 59 -4.54 14.08 -3.03
N LYS A 60 -5.31 14.76 -3.91
CA LYS A 60 -6.14 14.11 -4.94
C LYS A 60 -7.01 12.97 -4.39
N PRO A 61 -7.79 13.20 -3.31
CA PRO A 61 -8.44 12.14 -2.54
C PRO A 61 -9.56 11.43 -3.29
N ARG A 62 -10.15 12.05 -4.30
CA ARG A 62 -11.42 11.64 -4.92
C ARG A 62 -11.46 10.15 -5.28
N SER A 63 -10.49 9.66 -6.04
CA SER A 63 -10.51 8.28 -6.51
C SER A 63 -10.33 7.25 -5.38
N LEU A 64 -9.62 7.63 -4.31
CA LEU A 64 -9.45 6.79 -3.13
C LEU A 64 -10.74 6.74 -2.30
N VAL A 65 -11.35 7.89 -2.04
CA VAL A 65 -12.61 8.01 -1.31
C VAL A 65 -13.75 7.28 -2.04
N GLU A 66 -13.85 7.45 -3.36
CA GLU A 66 -14.82 6.73 -4.19
C GLU A 66 -14.63 5.20 -4.10
N HIS A 67 -13.38 4.72 -4.03
CA HIS A 67 -13.08 3.29 -3.92
C HIS A 67 -13.42 2.74 -2.53
N ILE A 68 -12.98 3.41 -1.48
CA ILE A 68 -13.25 3.02 -0.08
C ILE A 68 -14.76 3.07 0.21
N GLY A 69 -15.44 4.12 -0.27
CA GLY A 69 -16.85 4.34 -0.05
C GLY A 69 -17.21 4.32 1.44
N THR A 70 -18.18 3.51 1.81
CA THR A 70 -18.59 3.30 3.21
C THR A 70 -17.82 2.17 3.92
N GLY A 71 -16.84 1.55 3.27
CA GLY A 71 -16.06 0.45 3.82
C GLY A 71 -16.78 -0.90 3.94
N ARG A 72 -18.06 -1.00 3.54
CA ARG A 72 -18.86 -2.22 3.71
C ARG A 72 -18.27 -3.47 3.05
N HIS A 73 -17.57 -3.29 1.93
CA HIS A 73 -16.97 -4.42 1.20
C HIS A 73 -15.71 -4.97 1.86
N TYR A 74 -15.16 -4.31 2.87
CA TYR A 74 -14.00 -4.79 3.63
C TYR A 74 -14.36 -5.70 4.82
N ASN A 75 -15.60 -6.15 4.91
CA ASN A 75 -16.07 -7.03 5.99
C ASN A 75 -15.87 -6.46 7.41
N ILE A 76 -15.92 -5.14 7.54
CA ILE A 76 -15.81 -4.46 8.84
C ILE A 76 -17.13 -4.65 9.59
N ASN A 77 -17.05 -4.92 10.89
CA ASN A 77 -18.22 -5.12 11.73
C ASN A 77 -19.13 -3.89 11.71
N SER A 78 -20.34 -4.03 11.13
CA SER A 78 -21.26 -2.90 10.93
C SER A 78 -21.83 -2.29 12.22
N LYS A 79 -21.75 -2.99 13.35
CA LYS A 79 -22.29 -2.52 14.64
C LYS A 79 -21.25 -1.79 15.48
N ARG A 80 -19.96 -2.11 15.34
CA ARG A 80 -18.87 -1.61 16.18
C ARG A 80 -17.76 -0.98 15.38
N GLY A 81 -17.66 -1.31 14.10
CA GLY A 81 -16.62 -0.85 13.21
C GLY A 81 -16.91 0.54 12.65
N LYS A 82 -15.85 1.29 12.41
CA LYS A 82 -15.88 2.61 11.81
C LYS A 82 -14.65 2.77 10.91
N LEU A 83 -14.86 2.97 9.63
CA LEU A 83 -13.81 3.37 8.69
C LEU A 83 -14.02 4.84 8.36
N ILE A 84 -13.04 5.66 8.69
CA ILE A 84 -13.09 7.11 8.47
C ILE A 84 -11.95 7.50 7.55
N THR A 85 -12.24 8.31 6.55
CA THR A 85 -11.23 8.96 5.73
C THR A 85 -10.97 10.36 6.27
N LEU A 86 -9.73 10.64 6.64
CA LEU A 86 -9.27 11.92 7.19
C LEU A 86 -8.38 12.63 6.18
N PHE A 87 -8.56 13.92 6.05
CA PHE A 87 -7.86 14.73 5.07
C PHE A 87 -6.88 15.65 5.78
N GLN A 88 -5.74 15.86 5.13
CA GLN A 88 -4.83 16.93 5.47
C GLN A 88 -5.17 18.13 4.58
N GLU A 89 -5.38 19.29 5.18
CA GLU A 89 -5.39 20.57 4.47
C GLU A 89 -3.95 20.88 4.03
N SER A 90 -3.60 20.42 2.83
CA SER A 90 -2.23 20.54 2.35
C SER A 90 -1.85 21.99 2.13
N ASN A 91 -0.71 22.40 2.67
CA ASN A 91 -0.08 23.64 2.31
C ASN A 91 0.30 23.58 0.81
N ILE A 92 -0.38 24.36 0.01
CA ILE A 92 -0.26 24.35 -1.46
C ILE A 92 1.12 24.87 -1.88
N ASP A 93 1.67 25.81 -1.10
CA ASP A 93 2.88 26.55 -1.47
C ASP A 93 4.16 25.77 -1.19
N ASN A 94 4.16 24.89 -0.17
CA ASN A 94 5.33 24.09 0.14
C ASN A 94 4.97 22.68 0.65
N GLY A 95 5.10 21.71 -0.25
CA GLY A 95 4.80 20.29 0.03
C GLY A 95 5.68 19.63 1.11
N ILE A 96 6.80 20.24 1.51
CA ILE A 96 7.71 19.71 2.54
C ILE A 96 7.00 19.62 3.90
N TYR A 97 6.10 20.55 4.19
CA TYR A 97 5.35 20.59 5.45
C TYR A 97 4.13 19.65 5.48
N ASN A 98 3.83 18.99 4.39
CA ASN A 98 2.75 18.03 4.33
C ASN A 98 3.23 16.65 4.85
N THR A 99 3.47 16.56 6.15
CA THR A 99 3.91 15.35 6.83
C THR A 99 2.73 14.60 7.46
N ASP A 100 2.94 13.35 7.84
CA ASP A 100 1.96 12.58 8.61
C ASP A 100 1.71 13.20 9.99
N ILE A 101 2.74 13.75 10.65
CA ILE A 101 2.59 14.49 11.91
C ILE A 101 1.63 15.67 11.75
N ALA A 102 1.77 16.44 10.66
CA ALA A 102 0.82 17.55 10.39
C ALA A 102 -0.61 17.03 10.19
N ALA A 103 -0.78 15.93 9.46
CA ALA A 103 -2.09 15.31 9.26
C ALA A 103 -2.72 14.81 10.57
N TYR A 104 -1.94 14.22 11.47
CA TYR A 104 -2.42 13.78 12.78
C TYR A 104 -2.79 14.97 13.68
N MET A 105 -2.00 16.03 13.66
CA MET A 105 -2.27 17.25 14.44
C MET A 105 -3.56 17.96 14.01
N GLU A 106 -3.83 18.00 12.70
CA GLU A 106 -5.07 18.58 12.15
C GLU A 106 -6.33 17.79 12.54
N ASN A 107 -6.18 16.51 12.92
CA ASN A 107 -7.27 15.59 13.21
C ASN A 107 -7.21 15.03 14.64
N LEU A 108 -6.62 15.77 15.60
CA LEU A 108 -6.45 15.30 16.99
C LEU A 108 -7.78 14.92 17.67
N ASP A 109 -8.84 15.68 17.43
CA ASP A 109 -10.19 15.45 17.96
C ASP A 109 -10.75 14.07 17.56
N CYS A 110 -10.33 13.53 16.42
CA CYS A 110 -10.74 12.20 15.98
C CYS A 110 -10.20 11.06 16.86
N PHE A 111 -9.23 11.32 17.73
CA PHE A 111 -8.69 10.32 18.66
C PHE A 111 -9.44 10.27 20.00
N ASP A 112 -10.18 11.33 20.35
CA ASP A 112 -10.88 11.43 21.65
C ASP A 112 -11.99 10.37 21.77
N GLU A 113 -12.66 10.04 20.66
CA GLU A 113 -13.72 9.02 20.61
C GLU A 113 -13.19 7.58 20.62
N ILE A 114 -11.88 7.37 20.50
CA ILE A 114 -11.27 6.03 20.38
C ILE A 114 -10.86 5.52 21.76
N ASN A 115 -11.55 4.45 22.21
CA ASN A 115 -11.29 3.83 23.51
C ASN A 115 -10.28 2.66 23.45
N SER A 116 -9.63 2.42 22.31
CA SER A 116 -8.60 1.37 22.18
C SER A 116 -7.28 1.81 22.82
N GLU A 117 -6.63 0.89 23.52
CA GLU A 117 -5.36 1.15 24.22
C GLU A 117 -4.17 1.28 23.27
N TYR A 118 -4.20 0.51 22.16
CA TYR A 118 -3.10 0.45 21.22
C TYR A 118 -3.51 1.01 19.85
N VAL A 119 -2.50 1.44 19.09
CA VAL A 119 -2.63 1.81 17.68
C VAL A 119 -1.75 0.90 16.83
N VAL A 120 -2.31 0.41 15.71
CA VAL A 120 -1.56 -0.23 14.63
C VAL A 120 -1.55 0.72 13.45
N ILE A 121 -0.38 1.10 12.98
CA ILE A 121 -0.21 2.00 11.84
C ILE A 121 0.36 1.20 10.68
N ALA A 122 -0.22 1.31 9.50
CA ALA A 122 0.22 0.61 8.29
C ALA A 122 0.22 1.56 7.07
N PRO A 123 1.09 1.33 6.08
CA PRO A 123 1.21 2.21 4.91
C PRO A 123 0.16 1.89 3.84
N SER A 124 -0.28 2.91 3.10
CA SER A 124 -1.15 2.78 1.93
C SER A 124 -0.42 2.56 0.61
N TYR A 125 0.91 2.36 0.65
CA TYR A 125 1.76 2.25 -0.56
C TYR A 125 2.61 0.97 -0.61
N MET A 126 2.34 0.02 0.29
CA MET A 126 2.99 -1.28 0.33
C MET A 126 1.97 -2.41 0.15
N VAL A 127 2.40 -3.50 -0.47
CA VAL A 127 1.58 -4.67 -0.75
C VAL A 127 2.14 -5.87 -0.02
N TYR A 128 1.40 -6.38 0.95
CA TYR A 128 1.72 -7.56 1.74
C TYR A 128 0.49 -8.05 2.50
N THR A 129 0.57 -9.26 3.02
CA THR A 129 -0.42 -9.80 3.97
C THR A 129 0.24 -9.99 5.33
N ALA A 130 -0.42 -9.54 6.38
CA ALA A 130 0.06 -9.69 7.75
C ALA A 130 -1.10 -9.78 8.74
N ASP A 131 -0.97 -10.67 9.72
CA ASP A 131 -1.88 -10.74 10.86
C ASP A 131 -1.42 -9.75 11.94
N TYR A 132 -2.09 -8.61 11.99
CA TYR A 132 -1.81 -7.58 12.99
C TYR A 132 -2.26 -7.98 14.41
N SER A 133 -3.11 -8.99 14.56
CA SER A 133 -3.44 -9.52 15.90
C SER A 133 -2.25 -10.25 16.52
N THR A 134 -1.55 -11.05 15.74
CA THR A 134 -0.30 -11.70 16.16
C THR A 134 0.80 -10.66 16.41
N PHE A 135 0.91 -9.66 15.56
CA PHE A 135 1.86 -8.56 15.72
C PHE A 135 1.62 -7.77 17.02
N LEU A 136 0.36 -7.40 17.28
CA LEU A 136 -0.06 -6.74 18.52
C LEU A 136 0.22 -7.59 19.77
N ASN A 137 -0.12 -8.89 19.73
CA ASN A 137 0.13 -9.79 20.84
C ASN A 137 1.63 -9.90 21.15
N SER A 138 2.47 -10.03 20.12
CA SER A 138 3.92 -10.03 20.28
C SER A 138 4.46 -8.74 20.92
N HIS A 139 3.89 -7.60 20.55
CA HIS A 139 4.22 -6.30 21.18
C HIS A 139 3.86 -6.28 22.66
N ILE A 140 2.62 -6.69 23.01
CA ILE A 140 2.16 -6.72 24.40
C ILE A 140 3.00 -7.67 25.27
N GLU A 141 3.29 -8.88 24.75
CA GLU A 141 4.12 -9.88 25.44
C GLU A 141 5.56 -9.43 25.63
N SER A 142 6.11 -8.67 24.70
CA SER A 142 7.47 -8.15 24.79
C SER A 142 7.62 -7.05 25.83
N GLY A 143 6.56 -6.33 26.15
CA GLY A 143 6.59 -5.15 27.02
C GLY A 143 7.31 -3.95 26.42
N ALA A 144 7.60 -3.98 25.11
CA ALA A 144 8.25 -2.87 24.40
C ALA A 144 7.36 -1.62 24.37
N ASP A 145 7.96 -0.46 24.23
CA ASP A 145 7.24 0.81 24.03
C ASP A 145 6.71 0.91 22.59
N ILE A 146 7.55 0.53 21.61
CA ILE A 146 7.22 0.56 20.19
C ILE A 146 7.70 -0.75 19.54
N THR A 147 6.90 -1.32 18.64
CA THR A 147 7.34 -2.42 17.78
C THR A 147 7.18 -2.04 16.30
N LEU A 148 8.24 -2.25 15.54
CA LEU A 148 8.34 -1.92 14.12
C LEU A 148 8.40 -3.21 13.28
N MET A 149 7.58 -3.30 12.24
CA MET A 149 7.60 -4.44 11.33
C MET A 149 8.62 -4.22 10.20
N TYR A 150 9.40 -5.26 9.88
CA TYR A 150 10.38 -5.21 8.81
C TYR A 150 10.37 -6.47 7.95
N HIS A 151 10.85 -6.33 6.73
CA HIS A 151 11.07 -7.44 5.81
C HIS A 151 12.55 -7.50 5.42
N SER A 152 13.19 -8.66 5.60
CA SER A 152 14.58 -8.87 5.19
C SER A 152 14.65 -9.18 3.71
N VAL A 153 15.46 -8.41 2.98
CA VAL A 153 15.68 -8.56 1.54
C VAL A 153 17.15 -8.77 1.23
N ASP A 154 17.43 -9.39 0.09
CA ASP A 154 18.79 -9.64 -0.42
C ASP A 154 19.10 -8.90 -1.72
N ASN A 155 18.23 -7.98 -2.12
CA ASN A 155 18.30 -7.20 -3.36
C ASN A 155 18.14 -5.68 -3.15
N ALA A 156 18.36 -5.20 -1.91
CA ALA A 156 18.18 -3.79 -1.55
C ALA A 156 19.12 -2.81 -2.29
N LYS A 157 20.16 -3.32 -2.95
CA LYS A 157 21.08 -2.50 -3.73
C LYS A 157 20.40 -1.87 -4.95
N ASP A 158 19.54 -2.63 -5.61
CA ASP A 158 18.91 -2.26 -6.88
C ASP A 158 17.41 -2.03 -6.74
N HIS A 159 16.83 -2.38 -5.58
CA HIS A 159 15.41 -2.27 -5.27
C HIS A 159 15.15 -1.47 -3.99
N PHE A 160 13.90 -1.13 -3.73
CA PHE A 160 13.45 -0.37 -2.56
C PHE A 160 14.09 1.02 -2.42
N PRO A 161 14.16 1.83 -3.49
CA PRO A 161 14.70 3.17 -3.40
C PRO A 161 13.89 4.03 -2.45
N ASN A 162 14.57 4.89 -1.69
CA ASN A 162 13.96 5.82 -0.73
C ASN A 162 13.18 5.18 0.44
N CYS A 163 13.18 3.85 0.55
CA CYS A 163 12.60 3.17 1.70
C CYS A 163 13.54 3.27 2.90
N GLN A 164 12.96 3.29 4.10
CA GLN A 164 13.73 3.22 5.33
C GLN A 164 14.19 1.78 5.61
N THR A 165 15.35 1.65 6.22
CA THR A 165 15.90 0.37 6.70
C THR A 165 16.09 0.42 8.21
N LEU A 166 15.97 -0.73 8.88
CA LEU A 166 16.20 -0.86 10.31
C LEU A 166 17.58 -1.45 10.59
N ASN A 167 18.35 -0.78 11.43
CA ASN A 167 19.54 -1.34 12.06
C ASN A 167 19.13 -2.03 13.36
N ILE A 168 19.26 -3.35 13.40
CA ILE A 168 18.71 -4.19 14.47
C ILE A 168 19.84 -4.89 15.19
N ASN A 169 19.82 -4.89 16.53
CA ASN A 169 20.75 -5.66 17.35
C ASN A 169 20.36 -7.16 17.45
N LYS A 170 21.20 -7.96 18.12
CA LYS A 170 20.97 -9.41 18.27
C LYS A 170 19.71 -9.73 19.10
N GLN A 171 19.25 -8.84 19.95
CA GLN A 171 18.07 -8.97 20.81
C GLN A 171 16.80 -8.39 20.15
N LYS A 172 16.86 -8.08 18.84
CA LYS A 172 15.78 -7.45 18.06
C LYS A 172 15.44 -6.00 18.48
N GLY A 173 16.29 -5.34 19.25
CA GLY A 173 16.19 -3.91 19.50
C GLY A 173 16.56 -3.11 18.25
N VAL A 174 15.78 -2.09 17.92
CA VAL A 174 16.07 -1.17 16.81
C VAL A 174 17.03 -0.09 17.33
N LEU A 175 18.18 0.02 16.68
CA LEU A 175 19.20 1.00 17.02
C LEU A 175 18.99 2.31 16.26
N SER A 176 18.64 2.22 14.99
CA SER A 176 18.39 3.38 14.13
C SER A 176 17.59 3.00 12.89
N MET A 177 16.98 4.00 12.27
CA MET A 177 16.39 3.92 10.94
C MET A 177 17.20 4.78 9.97
N GLU A 178 17.49 4.24 8.79
CA GLU A 178 18.29 4.90 7.75
C GLU A 178 17.66 4.71 6.38
N PRO A 179 17.75 5.72 5.49
CA PRO A 179 17.28 5.55 4.12
C PRO A 179 18.11 4.50 3.37
N ASN A 180 17.45 3.70 2.52
CA ASN A 180 18.13 2.77 1.61
C ASN A 180 18.82 3.55 0.49
N LEU A 181 20.14 3.68 0.58
CA LEU A 181 20.98 4.35 -0.41
C LEU A 181 21.57 3.39 -1.46
N GLY A 182 21.15 2.12 -1.50
CA GLY A 182 21.69 1.12 -2.42
C GLY A 182 23.13 0.65 -2.10
N ASN A 183 23.63 0.92 -0.90
CA ASN A 183 25.01 0.62 -0.51
C ASN A 183 25.24 -0.85 -0.13
N ALA A 184 24.19 -1.60 0.21
CA ALA A 184 24.27 -2.99 0.63
C ALA A 184 23.15 -3.83 0.00
N LYS A 185 23.50 -5.09 -0.30
CA LYS A 185 22.56 -6.05 -0.88
C LYS A 185 21.53 -6.52 0.13
N ASN A 186 21.98 -6.88 1.33
CA ASN A 186 21.12 -7.39 2.40
C ASN A 186 20.71 -6.24 3.34
N ARG A 187 19.43 -6.00 3.46
CA ARG A 187 18.86 -4.98 4.34
C ARG A 187 17.55 -5.46 4.98
N ASN A 188 17.23 -4.87 6.11
CA ASN A 188 15.93 -5.01 6.76
C ASN A 188 15.08 -3.78 6.38
N ILE A 189 14.23 -3.93 5.38
CA ILE A 189 13.37 -2.84 4.92
C ILE A 189 12.27 -2.62 5.97
N PHE A 190 12.16 -1.41 6.45
CA PHE A 190 11.09 -1.01 7.35
C PHE A 190 9.77 -0.94 6.55
N MET A 191 8.76 -1.60 7.06
CA MET A 191 7.46 -1.71 6.39
C MET A 191 6.50 -0.56 6.74
N ASP A 192 7.02 0.53 7.30
CA ASP A 192 6.22 1.68 7.77
C ASP A 192 5.02 1.27 8.63
N THR A 193 5.22 0.17 9.37
CA THR A 193 4.19 -0.48 10.18
C THR A 193 4.62 -0.50 11.64
N TYR A 194 3.78 0.09 12.50
CA TYR A 194 4.05 0.33 13.91
C TYR A 194 2.97 -0.25 14.80
N VAL A 195 3.35 -0.67 16.00
CA VAL A 195 2.45 -0.86 17.15
C VAL A 195 3.00 -0.12 18.35
N MET A 196 2.14 0.62 19.04
CA MET A 196 2.44 1.30 20.31
C MET A 196 1.16 1.61 21.06
N LYS A 197 1.26 2.04 22.30
CA LYS A 197 0.11 2.59 23.04
C LYS A 197 -0.38 3.89 22.40
N LYS A 198 -1.70 4.10 22.40
CA LYS A 198 -2.31 5.33 21.86
C LYS A 198 -1.75 6.59 22.53
N ASP A 199 -1.59 6.57 23.86
CA ASP A 199 -1.08 7.74 24.60
C ASP A 199 0.35 8.07 24.19
N LEU A 200 1.23 7.07 24.06
CA LEU A 200 2.59 7.26 23.56
C LEU A 200 2.60 7.82 22.13
N PHE A 201 1.73 7.30 21.26
CA PHE A 201 1.60 7.81 19.90
C PHE A 201 1.24 9.31 19.88
N LEU A 202 0.25 9.72 20.68
CA LEU A 202 -0.16 11.13 20.78
C LEU A 202 0.95 12.01 21.36
N ASP A 203 1.68 11.53 22.36
CA ASP A 203 2.84 12.23 22.93
C ASP A 203 3.94 12.42 21.88
N LEU A 204 4.27 11.40 21.11
CA LEU A 204 5.25 11.47 20.02
C LEU A 204 4.82 12.43 18.92
N VAL A 205 3.56 12.41 18.52
CA VAL A 205 3.00 13.35 17.53
C VAL A 205 3.15 14.80 18.00
N GLN A 206 2.78 15.08 19.25
CA GLN A 206 2.91 16.42 19.82
C GLN A 206 4.37 16.85 19.99
N LYS A 207 5.27 15.93 20.43
CA LYS A 207 6.71 16.17 20.55
C LYS A 207 7.30 16.50 19.16
N ALA A 208 7.01 15.71 18.14
CA ALA A 208 7.48 15.94 16.79
C ALA A 208 7.04 17.28 16.21
N HIS A 209 5.77 17.61 16.37
CA HIS A 209 5.20 18.89 15.90
C HIS A 209 5.88 20.11 16.55
N LYS A 210 6.25 20.02 17.84
CA LYS A 210 6.97 21.09 18.55
C LYS A 210 8.42 21.23 18.12
N LEU A 211 9.07 20.11 17.72
CA LEU A 211 10.46 20.10 17.29
C LEU A 211 10.65 20.66 15.89
N SER A 212 9.84 20.20 14.93
CA SER A 212 9.93 20.66 13.55
C SER A 212 8.64 20.39 12.79
N SER A 213 8.23 21.34 11.96
CA SER A 213 7.12 21.18 11.03
C SER A 213 7.39 20.21 9.87
N MET A 214 8.64 19.74 9.71
CA MET A 214 9.05 18.79 8.68
C MET A 214 9.18 17.36 9.21
N TYR A 215 9.07 17.14 10.52
CA TYR A 215 9.19 15.82 11.11
C TYR A 215 8.05 14.91 10.68
N THR A 216 8.41 13.66 10.44
CA THR A 216 7.51 12.52 10.25
C THR A 216 7.47 11.67 11.52
N LEU A 217 6.51 10.74 11.59
CA LEU A 217 6.48 9.75 12.68
C LEU A 217 7.76 8.90 12.70
N ALA A 218 8.30 8.55 11.54
CA ALA A 218 9.55 7.81 11.44
C ALA A 218 10.73 8.58 12.05
N ASP A 219 10.81 9.90 11.83
CA ASP A 219 11.88 10.74 12.38
C ASP A 219 11.85 10.76 13.90
N ILE A 220 10.68 11.02 14.51
CA ILE A 220 10.58 11.08 15.98
C ILE A 220 10.77 9.71 16.63
N VAL A 221 10.34 8.62 15.99
CA VAL A 221 10.58 7.25 16.47
C VAL A 221 12.08 6.93 16.39
N ASN A 222 12.76 7.31 15.30
CA ASN A 222 14.20 7.12 15.16
C ASN A 222 15.00 7.84 16.25
N GLU A 223 14.66 9.09 16.55
CA GLU A 223 15.30 9.84 17.65
C GLU A 223 15.02 9.21 19.02
N SER A 224 13.86 8.59 19.19
CA SER A 224 13.45 7.98 20.44
C SER A 224 14.05 6.58 20.69
N CYS A 225 14.80 6.00 19.73
CA CYS A 225 15.40 4.66 19.87
C CYS A 225 16.40 4.54 21.02
N GLU A 226 16.99 5.66 21.48
CA GLU A 226 17.89 5.68 22.64
C GLU A 226 17.15 5.76 23.98
N GLU A 227 15.94 6.31 24.01
CA GLU A 227 15.15 6.57 25.22
C GLU A 227 14.08 5.50 25.46
N LEU A 228 13.53 4.91 24.39
CA LEU A 228 12.44 3.95 24.41
C LEU A 228 12.89 2.56 24.00
N ASP A 229 12.21 1.53 24.52
CA ASP A 229 12.40 0.14 24.07
C ASP A 229 11.68 -0.05 22.73
N VAL A 230 12.43 0.16 21.63
CA VAL A 230 11.93 -0.03 20.25
C VAL A 230 12.40 -1.37 19.73
N ARG A 231 11.48 -2.26 19.38
CA ARG A 231 11.78 -3.62 18.91
C ARG A 231 11.34 -3.86 17.47
N ALA A 232 12.03 -4.77 16.82
CA ALA A 232 11.76 -5.16 15.45
C ALA A 232 11.01 -6.49 15.38
N TYR A 233 9.98 -6.56 14.54
CA TYR A 233 9.18 -7.75 14.28
C TYR A 233 9.34 -8.18 12.81
N PRO A 234 9.80 -9.41 12.52
CA PRO A 234 10.04 -9.86 11.16
C PRO A 234 8.73 -10.24 10.45
N HIS A 235 8.50 -9.70 9.29
CA HIS A 235 7.49 -10.14 8.35
C HIS A 235 8.00 -11.29 7.49
N ARG A 236 7.10 -12.22 7.15
CA ARG A 236 7.34 -13.33 6.21
C ARG A 236 6.26 -13.34 5.13
N GLY A 237 6.60 -13.84 3.96
CA GLY A 237 5.71 -13.88 2.80
C GLY A 237 6.05 -12.82 1.78
N TYR A 238 5.16 -12.62 0.81
CA TYR A 238 5.35 -11.62 -0.23
C TYR A 238 5.35 -10.20 0.33
N PHE A 239 6.27 -9.38 -0.16
CA PHE A 239 6.36 -7.97 0.19
C PHE A 239 6.79 -7.15 -1.03
N ALA A 240 6.04 -6.10 -1.34
CA ALA A 240 6.42 -5.10 -2.32
C ALA A 240 6.09 -3.70 -1.81
N THR A 241 6.89 -2.74 -2.21
CA THR A 241 6.62 -1.31 -1.97
C THR A 241 6.48 -0.58 -3.29
N ILE A 242 5.52 0.31 -3.36
CA ILE A 242 5.30 1.18 -4.53
C ILE A 242 6.00 2.51 -4.23
N SER A 243 7.31 2.55 -4.46
CA SER A 243 8.15 3.71 -4.16
C SER A 243 8.50 4.55 -5.39
N ASP A 244 8.41 3.95 -6.57
CA ASP A 244 8.61 4.59 -7.87
C ASP A 244 7.83 3.87 -8.97
N PHE A 245 7.99 4.32 -10.20
CA PHE A 245 7.31 3.74 -11.36
C PHE A 245 7.74 2.29 -11.63
N ASN A 246 9.04 2.00 -11.50
CA ASN A 246 9.58 0.66 -11.75
C ASN A 246 9.06 -0.36 -10.73
N SER A 247 9.06 0.00 -9.44
CA SER A 247 8.54 -0.87 -8.37
C SER A 247 7.05 -1.17 -8.55
N TYR A 248 6.26 -0.21 -9.03
CA TYR A 248 4.86 -0.46 -9.39
C TYR A 248 4.73 -1.44 -10.56
N TYR A 249 5.50 -1.24 -11.62
CA TYR A 249 5.51 -2.10 -12.80
C TYR A 249 5.94 -3.53 -12.46
N GLU A 250 7.07 -3.66 -11.78
CA GLU A 250 7.64 -4.96 -11.39
C GLU A 250 6.71 -5.71 -10.43
N ALA A 251 6.17 -5.06 -9.41
CA ALA A 251 5.26 -5.68 -8.45
C ALA A 251 3.99 -6.26 -9.09
N ASN A 252 3.48 -5.61 -10.15
CA ASN A 252 2.35 -6.16 -10.90
C ASN A 252 2.75 -7.38 -11.73
N LEU A 253 3.86 -7.32 -12.48
CA LEU A 253 4.28 -8.39 -13.38
C LEU A 253 4.79 -9.62 -12.64
N GLU A 254 5.53 -9.46 -11.55
CA GLU A 254 6.05 -10.61 -10.81
C GLU A 254 4.97 -11.50 -10.19
N LEU A 255 3.79 -10.94 -9.88
CA LEU A 255 2.64 -11.67 -9.35
C LEU A 255 1.82 -12.41 -10.44
N ILE A 256 2.23 -12.35 -11.69
CA ILE A 256 1.76 -13.27 -12.74
C ILE A 256 2.27 -14.69 -12.44
N ASP A 257 3.44 -14.81 -11.81
CA ASP A 257 3.94 -16.09 -11.30
C ASP A 257 3.03 -16.59 -10.16
N LEU A 258 2.40 -17.75 -10.40
CA LEU A 258 1.46 -18.36 -9.45
C LEU A 258 2.09 -18.63 -8.08
N LYS A 259 3.37 -18.99 -8.03
CA LYS A 259 4.07 -19.26 -6.77
C LYS A 259 4.16 -17.99 -5.92
N LYS A 260 4.57 -16.88 -6.51
CA LYS A 260 4.62 -15.58 -5.81
C LYS A 260 3.21 -15.09 -5.45
N ALA A 261 2.22 -15.30 -6.33
CA ALA A 261 0.84 -14.96 -6.05
C ALA A 261 0.28 -15.74 -4.86
N THR A 262 0.62 -17.02 -4.70
CA THR A 262 0.19 -17.83 -3.53
C THR A 262 0.87 -17.40 -2.23
N ASP A 263 2.04 -16.77 -2.28
CA ASP A 263 2.70 -16.19 -1.10
C ASP A 263 2.02 -14.89 -0.61
N LEU A 264 1.22 -14.26 -1.47
CA LEU A 264 0.42 -13.06 -1.14
C LEU A 264 -1.04 -13.41 -0.85
N PHE A 265 -1.66 -14.26 -1.69
CA PHE A 265 -3.07 -14.61 -1.60
C PHE A 265 -3.24 -15.97 -0.93
N HIS A 266 -3.66 -15.97 0.33
CA HIS A 266 -3.92 -17.18 1.12
C HIS A 266 -5.42 -17.45 1.23
N ASP A 267 -5.84 -18.70 1.15
CA ASP A 267 -7.25 -19.09 1.23
C ASP A 267 -7.95 -18.58 2.50
N ASN A 268 -7.22 -18.55 3.61
CA ASN A 268 -7.74 -18.12 4.91
C ASN A 268 -7.53 -16.62 5.19
N TRP A 269 -6.99 -15.84 4.23
CA TRP A 269 -6.71 -14.42 4.39
C TRP A 269 -7.19 -13.62 3.18
N PRO A 270 -8.51 -13.43 3.04
CA PRO A 270 -9.08 -12.77 1.87
C PRO A 270 -8.65 -11.31 1.78
N ILE A 271 -8.29 -10.87 0.59
CA ILE A 271 -8.10 -9.46 0.28
C ILE A 271 -9.41 -8.94 -0.31
N TYR A 272 -10.08 -8.08 0.44
CA TYR A 272 -11.33 -7.46 0.05
C TYR A 272 -11.07 -6.31 -0.92
N THR A 273 -11.96 -6.14 -1.87
CA THR A 273 -11.95 -5.00 -2.79
C THR A 273 -13.37 -4.65 -3.21
N ARG A 274 -13.56 -3.45 -3.71
CA ARG A 274 -14.85 -3.05 -4.26
C ARG A 274 -15.20 -3.92 -5.47
N THR A 275 -16.32 -4.60 -5.39
CA THR A 275 -16.86 -5.40 -6.50
C THR A 275 -17.41 -4.51 -7.61
N ASN A 276 -17.36 -5.00 -8.82
CA ASN A 276 -17.97 -4.40 -10.00
C ASN A 276 -18.71 -5.51 -10.76
N ASP A 277 -19.94 -5.26 -11.14
CA ASP A 277 -20.80 -6.17 -11.91
C ASP A 277 -20.42 -6.16 -13.40
N SER A 278 -19.17 -6.46 -13.70
CA SER A 278 -18.69 -6.63 -15.08
C SER A 278 -19.01 -8.02 -15.59
N CYS A 279 -19.32 -8.13 -16.89
CA CYS A 279 -19.43 -9.42 -17.57
C CYS A 279 -18.12 -10.20 -17.49
N PRO A 280 -18.13 -11.53 -17.62
CA PRO A 280 -16.91 -12.29 -17.82
C PRO A 280 -16.14 -11.80 -19.04
N THR A 281 -14.82 -11.96 -19.01
CA THR A 281 -13.96 -11.65 -20.18
C THR A 281 -14.25 -12.60 -21.33
N GLN A 282 -14.31 -12.07 -22.54
CA GLN A 282 -14.54 -12.83 -23.77
C GLN A 282 -13.25 -12.90 -24.60
N TYR A 283 -12.94 -14.10 -25.04
CA TYR A 283 -11.82 -14.40 -25.93
C TYR A 283 -12.36 -14.79 -27.30
N PHE A 284 -11.99 -14.05 -28.33
CA PHE A 284 -12.48 -14.25 -29.69
C PHE A 284 -11.58 -15.21 -30.47
N GLU A 285 -12.10 -15.71 -31.58
CA GLU A 285 -11.34 -16.57 -32.48
C GLU A 285 -10.05 -15.87 -32.95
N GLY A 286 -8.92 -16.58 -32.88
CA GLY A 286 -7.61 -16.05 -33.21
C GLY A 286 -6.89 -15.31 -32.09
N SER A 287 -7.56 -15.04 -30.95
CA SER A 287 -6.89 -14.48 -29.79
C SER A 287 -5.86 -15.44 -29.20
N LYS A 288 -4.74 -14.90 -28.68
CA LYS A 288 -3.68 -15.67 -28.03
C LYS A 288 -3.33 -15.01 -26.69
N VAL A 289 -3.56 -15.73 -25.60
CA VAL A 289 -3.25 -15.22 -24.26
C VAL A 289 -2.33 -16.20 -23.54
N THR A 290 -1.19 -15.72 -23.09
CA THR A 290 -0.20 -16.50 -22.34
C THR A 290 0.32 -15.74 -21.13
N SER A 291 0.58 -16.44 -20.03
CA SER A 291 1.22 -15.89 -18.81
C SER A 291 0.68 -14.53 -18.41
N SER A 292 -0.64 -14.38 -18.32
CA SER A 292 -1.25 -13.06 -18.09
C SER A 292 -2.40 -13.12 -17.08
N VAL A 293 -2.59 -12.03 -16.35
CA VAL A 293 -3.73 -11.83 -15.46
C VAL A 293 -4.71 -10.87 -16.13
N ILE A 294 -5.92 -11.34 -16.43
CA ILE A 294 -6.94 -10.54 -17.11
C ILE A 294 -8.17 -10.42 -16.25
N SER A 295 -8.59 -9.20 -15.98
CA SER A 295 -9.79 -8.91 -15.19
C SER A 295 -11.08 -9.05 -15.98
N ASN A 296 -12.22 -9.00 -15.27
CA ASN A 296 -13.54 -9.15 -15.88
C ASN A 296 -13.87 -8.02 -16.88
N GLY A 297 -14.78 -8.32 -17.80
CA GLY A 297 -15.33 -7.35 -18.75
C GLY A 297 -14.45 -7.05 -19.95
N CYS A 298 -13.35 -7.78 -20.14
CA CYS A 298 -12.46 -7.55 -21.27
C CYS A 298 -12.95 -8.24 -22.56
N LEU A 299 -12.60 -7.65 -23.69
CA LEU A 299 -12.81 -8.20 -25.03
C LEU A 299 -11.44 -8.40 -25.68
N ILE A 300 -11.03 -9.66 -25.87
CA ILE A 300 -9.69 -10.01 -26.34
C ILE A 300 -9.78 -10.64 -27.73
N GLU A 301 -9.40 -9.88 -28.76
CA GLU A 301 -9.31 -10.30 -30.16
C GLU A 301 -7.84 -10.48 -30.61
N GLY A 302 -6.88 -9.87 -29.92
CA GLY A 302 -5.45 -9.85 -30.22
C GLY A 302 -4.60 -10.82 -29.41
N ALA A 303 -3.28 -10.61 -29.41
CA ALA A 303 -2.31 -11.37 -28.66
C ALA A 303 -1.89 -10.64 -27.37
N VAL A 304 -1.89 -11.35 -26.25
CA VAL A 304 -1.51 -10.84 -24.92
C VAL A 304 -0.51 -11.81 -24.30
N GLU A 305 0.66 -11.32 -23.90
CA GLU A 305 1.72 -12.12 -23.31
C GLU A 305 2.35 -11.39 -22.13
N ASN A 306 2.45 -12.06 -20.97
CA ASN A 306 3.06 -11.55 -19.76
C ASN A 306 2.51 -10.17 -19.35
N CYS A 307 1.19 -10.06 -19.25
CA CYS A 307 0.50 -8.79 -18.97
C CYS A 307 -0.46 -8.87 -17.78
N VAL A 308 -0.66 -7.73 -17.16
CA VAL A 308 -1.76 -7.49 -16.23
C VAL A 308 -2.76 -6.55 -16.89
N ILE A 309 -3.98 -7.03 -17.12
CA ILE A 309 -5.03 -6.28 -17.82
C ILE A 309 -6.16 -5.94 -16.86
N GLY A 310 -6.43 -4.66 -16.72
CA GLY A 310 -7.54 -4.12 -15.91
C GLY A 310 -8.92 -4.42 -16.51
N ARG A 311 -9.95 -4.11 -15.74
CA ARG A 311 -11.36 -4.37 -16.13
C ARG A 311 -11.77 -3.60 -17.37
N GLY A 312 -12.66 -4.19 -18.17
CA GLY A 312 -13.32 -3.51 -19.29
C GLY A 312 -12.42 -3.15 -20.45
N CYS A 313 -11.20 -3.71 -20.54
CA CYS A 313 -10.29 -3.45 -21.64
C CYS A 313 -10.71 -4.13 -22.93
N THR A 314 -10.39 -3.50 -24.05
CA THR A 314 -10.59 -4.08 -25.40
C THR A 314 -9.25 -4.16 -26.12
N ILE A 315 -8.86 -5.37 -26.50
CA ILE A 315 -7.66 -5.62 -27.30
C ILE A 315 -8.12 -6.09 -28.68
N LYS A 316 -7.99 -5.22 -29.68
CA LYS A 316 -8.51 -5.45 -31.03
C LYS A 316 -7.69 -6.45 -31.84
N GLU A 317 -8.31 -6.98 -32.88
CA GLU A 317 -7.71 -7.91 -33.82
C GLU A 317 -6.32 -7.46 -34.34
N GLY A 318 -5.35 -8.36 -34.34
CA GLY A 318 -3.99 -8.09 -34.79
C GLY A 318 -3.16 -7.23 -33.82
N ALA A 319 -3.73 -6.77 -32.72
CA ALA A 319 -2.95 -6.08 -31.67
C ALA A 319 -2.04 -7.08 -30.93
N ILE A 320 -0.85 -6.64 -30.57
CA ILE A 320 0.13 -7.39 -29.78
C ILE A 320 0.45 -6.59 -28.53
N VAL A 321 0.18 -7.19 -27.36
CA VAL A 321 0.43 -6.57 -26.05
C VAL A 321 1.37 -7.47 -25.27
N LYS A 322 2.54 -6.94 -24.88
CA LYS A 322 3.61 -7.71 -24.26
C LYS A 322 4.23 -7.00 -23.06
N ASN A 323 4.43 -7.72 -21.96
CA ASN A 323 5.03 -7.15 -20.75
C ASN A 323 4.36 -5.83 -20.33
N CYS A 324 3.05 -5.74 -20.32
CA CYS A 324 2.32 -4.51 -20.03
C CYS A 324 1.48 -4.61 -18.77
N VAL A 325 1.38 -3.48 -18.06
CA VAL A 325 0.40 -3.27 -16.98
C VAL A 325 -0.63 -2.27 -17.48
N ILE A 326 -1.87 -2.72 -17.70
CA ILE A 326 -2.93 -1.94 -18.31
C ILE A 326 -4.04 -1.67 -17.29
N GLY A 327 -4.37 -0.39 -17.11
CA GLY A 327 -5.48 0.07 -16.27
C GLY A 327 -6.85 -0.29 -16.83
N ALA A 328 -7.90 0.09 -16.13
CA ALA A 328 -9.27 -0.21 -16.54
C ALA A 328 -9.71 0.60 -17.77
N ASP A 329 -10.64 0.02 -18.55
CA ASP A 329 -11.33 0.68 -19.68
C ASP A 329 -10.38 1.21 -20.77
N VAL A 330 -9.26 0.51 -21.00
CA VAL A 330 -8.29 0.83 -22.05
C VAL A 330 -8.67 0.15 -23.35
N VAL A 331 -8.50 0.85 -24.47
CA VAL A 331 -8.70 0.31 -25.81
C VAL A 331 -7.38 0.29 -26.56
N ILE A 332 -6.93 -0.92 -26.95
CA ILE A 332 -5.80 -1.14 -27.85
C ILE A 332 -6.37 -1.43 -29.24
N GLY A 333 -6.09 -0.52 -30.18
CA GLY A 333 -6.60 -0.56 -31.55
C GLY A 333 -6.05 -1.69 -32.40
N LYS A 334 -6.66 -1.87 -33.58
CA LYS A 334 -6.25 -2.89 -34.57
C LYS A 334 -4.77 -2.78 -34.94
N GLY A 335 -4.03 -3.88 -34.86
CA GLY A 335 -2.63 -3.96 -35.26
C GLY A 335 -1.67 -3.09 -34.45
N VAL A 336 -2.10 -2.55 -33.31
CA VAL A 336 -1.23 -1.81 -32.39
C VAL A 336 -0.27 -2.75 -31.67
N HIS A 337 0.99 -2.35 -31.57
CA HIS A 337 2.01 -3.08 -30.82
C HIS A 337 2.37 -2.28 -29.58
N ALA A 338 2.10 -2.83 -28.39
CA ALA A 338 2.41 -2.26 -27.09
C ALA A 338 3.31 -3.22 -26.31
N GLU A 339 4.51 -2.77 -25.93
CA GLU A 339 5.48 -3.59 -25.24
C GLU A 339 6.18 -2.81 -24.12
N ASN A 340 6.36 -3.45 -22.95
CA ASN A 340 7.05 -2.87 -21.77
C ASN A 340 6.45 -1.54 -21.31
N LEU A 341 5.11 -1.44 -21.24
CA LEU A 341 4.40 -0.22 -20.92
C LEU A 341 3.50 -0.37 -19.69
N VAL A 342 3.34 0.74 -19.00
CA VAL A 342 2.21 0.96 -18.10
C VAL A 342 1.24 1.91 -18.80
N ILE A 343 0.00 1.46 -18.99
CA ILE A 343 -1.05 2.23 -19.68
C ILE A 343 -2.14 2.53 -18.67
N ASP A 344 -2.35 3.82 -18.38
CA ASP A 344 -3.32 4.23 -17.39
C ASP A 344 -4.77 4.08 -17.90
N LYS A 345 -5.71 4.05 -16.97
CA LYS A 345 -7.14 3.85 -17.23
C LYS A 345 -7.69 4.83 -18.27
N HIS A 346 -8.67 4.36 -19.04
CA HIS A 346 -9.39 5.09 -20.09
C HIS A 346 -8.54 5.53 -21.28
N ALA A 347 -7.29 5.09 -21.38
CA ALA A 347 -6.43 5.40 -22.52
C ALA A 347 -6.92 4.68 -23.80
N ARG A 348 -6.68 5.29 -24.94
CA ARG A 348 -6.98 4.73 -26.26
C ARG A 348 -5.73 4.79 -27.13
N LEU A 349 -5.13 3.65 -27.39
CA LEU A 349 -4.02 3.50 -28.32
C LEU A 349 -4.62 3.14 -29.69
N ILE A 350 -4.74 4.13 -30.54
CA ILE A 350 -5.29 3.99 -31.89
C ILE A 350 -4.12 4.21 -32.84
N ARG A 351 -4.03 3.39 -33.90
CA ARG A 351 -3.01 3.59 -34.93
C ARG A 351 -3.21 4.97 -35.56
N GLY A 352 -2.18 5.81 -35.47
CA GLY A 352 -2.10 7.06 -36.21
C GLY A 352 -1.64 6.82 -37.64
#